data_052620fd761cc43e90ea1b233baaf26d
#
_entry.id   052620fd761cc43e90ea1b233baaf26d
#
_cell.length_a   1.000
_cell.length_b   1.000
_cell.length_c   1.000
_cell.angle_alpha   90.00
_cell.angle_beta   90.00
_cell.angle_gamma   90.00
#
_symmetry.space_group_name_H-M   'P 1'
#
loop_
_entity.id
_entity.type
_entity.pdbx_description
1 polymer ?
#
loop_
_entity_poly.entity_id
_entity_poly.type
_entity_poly.pdbx_seq_one_letter_code
_entity_poly.pdbx_strand_id
1 'polypeptide(L)' 'MNQVYLIGKIITDIEFKFIINSKNISIAMFKIKTIKDNQEIHIKCFNEIADYFYSKYKKGDVVMIEGKLEENEVIVTQL' A
#
# COMPACT_ATOMS: atom_id res chain seq x y z
N MET A 1 -5.01 18.49 7.89
CA MET A 1 -5.54 17.15 7.65
C MET A 1 -4.59 16.40 6.73
N ASN A 2 -4.26 15.19 7.09
CA ASN A 2 -3.24 14.41 6.40
C ASN A 2 -3.91 13.36 5.51
N GLN A 3 -4.17 13.71 4.26
CA GLN A 3 -4.82 12.82 3.31
C GLN A 3 -4.13 12.92 1.95
N VAL A 4 -3.84 11.78 1.37
CA VAL A 4 -3.08 11.67 0.14
C VAL A 4 -3.84 10.83 -0.86
N TYR A 5 -3.87 11.28 -2.11
CA TYR A 5 -4.44 10.52 -3.24
C TYR A 5 -3.33 10.31 -4.26
N LEU A 6 -3.09 9.06 -4.64
CA LEU A 6 -2.01 8.72 -5.55
C LEU A 6 -2.51 7.74 -6.61
N ILE A 7 -1.99 7.90 -7.83
CA ILE A 7 -2.16 6.91 -8.88
C ILE A 7 -0.76 6.49 -9.31
N GLY A 8 -0.50 5.20 -9.25
CA GLY A 8 0.84 4.72 -9.58
C GLY A 8 0.86 3.26 -9.99
N LYS A 9 1.99 2.87 -10.52
CA LYS A 9 2.25 1.48 -10.91
C LYS A 9 3.03 0.79 -9.79
N ILE A 10 2.57 -0.39 -9.41
CA ILE A 10 3.29 -1.20 -8.42
C ILE A 10 4.58 -1.69 -9.04
N ILE A 11 5.72 -1.31 -8.45
CA ILE A 11 7.03 -1.61 -9.03
C ILE A 11 7.82 -2.67 -8.26
N THR A 12 7.27 -3.16 -7.15
CA THR A 12 7.86 -4.26 -6.38
C THR A 12 6.82 -5.36 -6.20
N ASP A 13 7.28 -6.54 -5.80
CA ASP A 13 6.35 -7.56 -5.32
C ASP A 13 5.67 -7.05 -4.06
N ILE A 14 4.45 -7.52 -3.82
CA ILE A 14 3.73 -7.17 -2.60
C ILE A 14 4.20 -8.10 -1.50
N GLU A 15 4.88 -7.55 -0.51
CA GLU A 15 5.38 -8.29 0.62
C GLU A 15 4.26 -8.39 1.65
N PHE A 16 3.92 -9.62 2.03
CA PHE A 16 2.79 -9.86 2.94
C PHE A 16 3.28 -10.57 4.19
N LYS A 17 2.90 -10.03 5.35
CA LYS A 17 3.23 -10.62 6.64
C LYS A 17 1.97 -10.77 7.47
N PHE A 18 1.86 -11.91 8.13
CA PHE A 18 0.77 -12.14 9.07
C PHE A 18 1.39 -12.36 10.45
N ILE A 19 1.11 -11.44 11.36
CA ILE A 19 1.69 -11.48 12.71
C ILE A 19 0.65 -12.08 13.65
N ILE A 20 0.96 -13.26 14.18
CA ILE A 20 0.10 -13.96 15.13
C ILE A 20 0.55 -13.59 16.53
N ASN A 21 -0.25 -12.80 17.20
CA ASN A 21 -0.06 -12.46 18.59
C ASN A 21 -1.44 -12.18 19.17
N SER A 22 -1.53 -11.37 20.23
CA SER A 22 -2.84 -11.07 20.83
C SER A 22 -3.81 -10.40 19.87
N LYS A 23 -3.38 -9.90 18.70
CA LYS A 23 -4.22 -9.12 17.80
C LYS A 23 -4.28 -9.62 16.35
N ASN A 24 -3.54 -10.60 15.94
CA ASN A 24 -3.56 -11.11 14.56
C ASN A 24 -3.61 -9.98 13.53
N ILE A 25 -2.46 -9.49 13.13
CA ILE A 25 -2.35 -8.36 12.20
C ILE A 25 -1.77 -8.83 10.87
N SER A 26 -2.45 -8.45 9.77
CA SER A 26 -1.90 -8.62 8.41
C SER A 26 -1.28 -7.30 7.98
N ILE A 27 -0.12 -7.39 7.33
CA ILE A 27 0.57 -6.21 6.80
C ILE A 27 0.99 -6.52 5.37
N ALA A 28 0.68 -5.59 4.44
CA ALA A 28 1.17 -5.66 3.08
C ALA A 28 2.00 -4.43 2.79
N MET A 29 3.14 -4.62 2.15
CA MET A 29 4.06 -3.53 1.82
C MET A 29 4.52 -3.67 0.39
N PHE A 30 4.56 -2.55 -0.31
CA PHE A 30 5.06 -2.51 -1.68
C PHE A 30 5.43 -1.08 -2.01
N LYS A 31 6.00 -0.90 -3.20
CA LYS A 31 6.39 0.42 -3.68
C LYS A 31 5.66 0.70 -4.97
N ILE A 32 5.17 1.93 -5.12
CA ILE A 32 4.59 2.39 -6.39
C ILE A 32 5.45 3.48 -6.99
N LYS A 33 5.31 3.65 -8.31
CA LYS A 33 5.87 4.79 -9.01
C LYS A 33 4.69 5.60 -9.54
N THR A 34 4.59 6.83 -9.11
CA THR A 34 3.46 7.68 -9.49
C THR A 34 3.48 7.95 -10.99
N ILE A 35 2.29 7.91 -11.61
CA ILE A 35 2.18 8.09 -13.07
C ILE A 35 2.59 9.49 -13.49
N LYS A 36 2.18 10.48 -12.72
CA LYS A 36 2.33 11.88 -13.11
C LYS A 36 3.76 12.39 -13.04
N ASP A 37 4.47 12.07 -11.97
CA ASP A 37 5.77 12.67 -11.69
C ASP A 37 6.86 11.65 -11.37
N ASN A 38 6.62 10.37 -11.60
CA ASN A 38 7.59 9.29 -11.45
C ASN A 38 8.25 9.22 -10.06
N GLN A 39 7.50 9.56 -9.02
CA GLN A 39 7.99 9.46 -7.65
C GLN A 39 7.81 8.04 -7.15
N GLU A 40 8.84 7.49 -6.50
CA GLU A 40 8.76 6.19 -5.85
C GLU A 40 8.30 6.38 -4.43
N ILE A 41 7.19 5.74 -4.08
CA ILE A 41 6.56 5.91 -2.77
C ILE A 41 6.31 4.57 -2.13
N HIS A 42 6.71 4.44 -0.87
CA HIS A 42 6.45 3.24 -0.08
C HIS A 42 5.00 3.24 0.39
N ILE A 43 4.33 2.11 0.18
CA ILE A 43 2.92 1.92 0.54
C ILE A 43 2.83 0.81 1.58
N LYS A 44 2.02 1.04 2.59
CA LYS A 44 1.76 0.07 3.65
C LYS A 44 0.26 -0.07 3.88
N CYS A 45 -0.19 -1.29 4.03
CA CYS A 45 -1.59 -1.62 4.29
C CYS A 45 -1.69 -2.52 5.50
N PHE A 46 -2.81 -2.44 6.21
CA PHE A 46 -3.05 -3.27 7.39
C PHE A 46 -4.37 -4.00 7.27
N ASN A 47 -4.42 -5.20 7.83
CA ASN A 47 -5.64 -5.99 8.04
C ASN A 47 -6.43 -6.21 6.76
N GLU A 48 -7.71 -5.85 6.73
CA GLU A 48 -8.57 -6.10 5.57
C GLU A 48 -8.04 -5.46 4.30
N ILE A 49 -7.48 -4.27 4.41
CA ILE A 49 -6.91 -3.58 3.26
C ILE A 49 -5.67 -4.34 2.76
N ALA A 50 -4.84 -4.83 3.67
CA ALA A 50 -3.67 -5.63 3.29
C ALA A 50 -4.08 -6.92 2.58
N ASP A 51 -5.08 -7.62 3.11
CA ASP A 51 -5.60 -8.83 2.50
C ASP A 51 -6.14 -8.56 1.10
N TYR A 52 -6.86 -7.46 0.94
CA TYR A 52 -7.44 -7.06 -0.34
C TYR A 52 -6.34 -6.77 -1.38
N PHE A 53 -5.35 -5.96 -1.02
CA PHE A 53 -4.27 -5.62 -1.95
C PHE A 53 -3.46 -6.84 -2.33
N TYR A 54 -3.13 -7.68 -1.38
CA TYR A 54 -2.33 -8.86 -1.65
C TYR A 54 -3.05 -9.85 -2.57
N SER A 55 -4.36 -10.00 -2.40
CA SER A 55 -5.13 -10.95 -3.22
C SER A 55 -5.48 -10.41 -4.59
N LYS A 56 -5.60 -9.09 -4.73
CA LYS A 56 -6.11 -8.49 -5.96
C LYS A 56 -5.02 -7.96 -6.89
N TYR A 57 -3.95 -7.42 -6.35
CA TYR A 57 -2.95 -6.73 -7.15
C TYR A 57 -1.61 -7.45 -7.15
N LYS A 58 -0.79 -7.12 -8.15
CA LYS A 58 0.55 -7.66 -8.28
C LYS A 58 1.45 -6.62 -8.90
N LYS A 59 2.75 -6.88 -8.88
CA LYS A 59 3.75 -6.04 -9.54
C LYS A 59 3.34 -5.79 -10.99
N GLY A 60 3.38 -4.54 -11.39
CA GLY A 60 3.00 -4.11 -12.73
C GLY A 60 1.61 -3.51 -12.82
N ASP A 61 0.76 -3.74 -11.85
CA ASP A 61 -0.60 -3.19 -11.86
C ASP A 61 -0.57 -1.71 -11.54
N VAL A 62 -1.50 -0.97 -12.15
CA VAL A 62 -1.74 0.43 -11.81
C VAL A 62 -2.84 0.49 -10.77
N VAL A 63 -2.59 1.22 -9.69
CA VAL A 63 -3.54 1.32 -8.58
C VAL A 63 -3.79 2.77 -8.23
N MET A 64 -4.97 3.00 -7.67
CA MET A 64 -5.35 4.28 -7.10
C MET A 64 -5.37 4.10 -5.58
N ILE A 65 -4.65 4.96 -4.87
CA ILE A 65 -4.46 4.83 -3.44
C ILE A 65 -4.96 6.08 -2.74
N GLU A 66 -5.76 5.86 -1.71
CA GLU A 66 -6.16 6.90 -0.79
C GLU A 66 -5.64 6.53 0.58
N GLY A 67 -4.91 7.44 1.21
CA GLY A 67 -4.31 7.16 2.50
C GLY A 67 -3.79 8.39 3.19
N LYS A 68 -2.90 8.17 4.15
CA LYS A 68 -2.25 9.24 4.89
C LYS A 68 -0.75 9.04 4.87
N LEU A 69 0.00 10.14 4.91
CA LEU A 69 1.45 10.10 4.96
C LEU A 69 1.88 9.95 6.41
N GLU A 70 2.70 8.93 6.68
CA GLU A 70 3.33 8.74 7.99
C GLU A 70 4.81 8.49 7.78
N GLU A 71 5.63 9.38 8.32
CA GLU A 71 7.06 9.36 8.10
C GLU A 71 7.35 9.38 6.61
N ASN A 72 7.92 8.33 6.04
CA ASN A 72 8.27 8.31 4.63
C ASN A 72 7.42 7.31 3.85
N GLU A 73 6.24 6.97 4.34
CA GLU A 73 5.37 6.02 3.65
C GLU A 73 3.92 6.45 3.71
N VAL A 74 3.13 5.92 2.79
CA VAL A 74 1.68 6.17 2.76
C VAL A 74 0.97 4.95 3.29
N ILE A 75 0.13 5.16 4.30
CA ILE A 75 -0.73 4.12 4.88
C ILE A 75 -2.07 4.21 4.17
N VAL A 76 -2.47 3.12 3.52
CA VAL A 76 -3.75 3.10 2.81
C VAL A 76 -4.89 3.06 3.82
N THR A 77 -5.86 3.96 3.66
CA THR A 77 -7.00 4.07 4.59
C THR A 77 -8.32 3.72 3.95
N GLN A 78 -8.39 3.65 2.63
CA GLN A 78 -9.62 3.33 1.90
C GLN A 78 -9.33 2.32 0.80
N LEU A 79 -10.33 1.54 0.47
CA LEU A 79 -10.29 0.63 -0.66
C LEU A 79 -10.91 1.23 -1.91
#